data_0ef4c0858afab01d330f2d6f6fee75b5
#
_entry.id   0ef4c0858afab01d330f2d6f6fee75b5
#
_cell.length_a   1.000
_cell.length_b   1.000
_cell.length_c   1.000
_cell.angle_alpha   90.00
_cell.angle_beta   90.00
_cell.angle_gamma   90.00
#
_symmetry.space_group_name_H-M   'P 1'
#
loop_
_entity.id
_entity.type
_entity.pdbx_description
1 polymer ?
#
loop_
_entity_poly.entity_id
_entity_poly.type
_entity_poly.pdbx_seq_one_letter_code
_entity_poly.pdbx_strand_id
1 'polypeptide(L)'
;MKHLILFSLLCFVFSCTEEKKYQYEVDPVGVGNGGGEKTNQKSTTEFISIAYSDLFGTSIPQSKLVNLSVAYNSFGDLKVIEERIISNLLNDTTIHLPIAPVVNGDTALFISNTYKKLYNREPNAYEKFKWIDIIRSDVNVNPTTIYFALMTSDEYRFY
;
A
#
# COMPACT_ATOMS: atom_id res chain seq x y z
N MET A 1 22.01 -62.99 23.28
CA MET A 1 22.40 -61.58 23.31
C MET A 1 22.51 -60.94 21.92
N LYS A 2 23.04 -61.57 20.89
CA LYS A 2 23.18 -61.00 19.55
C LYS A 2 21.83 -60.66 18.85
N HIS A 3 20.78 -61.44 19.08
CA HIS A 3 19.46 -61.21 18.49
C HIS A 3 18.68 -60.06 19.15
N LEU A 4 18.97 -59.76 20.44
CA LEU A 4 18.33 -58.63 21.15
C LEU A 4 18.84 -57.27 20.68
N ILE A 5 20.12 -57.18 20.28
CA ILE A 5 20.74 -55.97 19.77
C ILE A 5 20.21 -55.66 18.35
N LEU A 6 20.00 -56.71 17.54
CA LEU A 6 19.47 -56.56 16.18
C LEU A 6 18.01 -56.05 16.17
N PHE A 7 17.20 -56.49 17.15
CA PHE A 7 15.82 -56.06 17.30
C PHE A 7 15.71 -54.59 17.79
N SER A 8 16.65 -54.16 18.65
CA SER A 8 16.71 -52.76 19.10
C SER A 8 17.10 -51.78 17.99
N LEU A 9 17.93 -52.23 17.04
CA LEU A 9 18.36 -51.38 15.91
C LEU A 9 17.26 -51.16 14.87
N LEU A 10 16.30 -52.11 14.78
CA LEU A 10 15.20 -52.05 13.80
C LEU A 10 14.09 -51.03 14.20
N CYS A 11 14.01 -50.66 15.47
CA CYS A 11 12.98 -49.73 15.97
C CYS A 11 13.29 -48.24 15.70
N PHE A 12 14.52 -47.91 15.29
CA PHE A 12 14.90 -46.52 15.04
C PHE A 12 14.59 -45.96 13.64
N VAL A 13 14.12 -46.78 12.71
CA VAL A 13 13.86 -46.38 11.31
C VAL A 13 12.42 -45.96 11.05
N PHE A 14 11.52 -45.96 12.03
CA PHE A 14 10.11 -45.53 11.86
C PHE A 14 9.79 -44.20 12.54
N SER A 15 10.77 -43.30 12.63
CA SER A 15 10.45 -41.89 12.97
C SER A 15 10.00 -41.16 11.72
N CYS A 16 8.80 -41.43 11.27
CA CYS A 16 8.13 -40.62 10.28
C CYS A 16 7.70 -39.31 10.99
N THR A 17 8.42 -38.23 10.76
CA THR A 17 7.92 -36.89 11.06
C THR A 17 6.84 -36.56 10.06
N GLU A 18 5.57 -36.61 10.47
CA GLU A 18 4.48 -36.03 9.71
C GLU A 18 4.71 -34.51 9.64
N GLU A 19 5.14 -34.03 8.48
CA GLU A 19 5.05 -32.61 8.17
C GLU A 19 3.56 -32.22 8.11
N LYS A 20 3.09 -31.54 9.14
CA LYS A 20 1.77 -30.90 9.10
C LYS A 20 1.79 -29.83 8.03
N LYS A 21 1.40 -30.17 6.80
CA LYS A 21 1.04 -29.20 5.77
C LYS A 21 -0.21 -28.45 6.26
N TYR A 22 0.00 -27.27 6.78
CA TYR A 22 -1.10 -26.33 7.00
C TYR A 22 -1.56 -25.84 5.63
N GLN A 23 -2.61 -26.45 5.11
CA GLN A 23 -3.32 -25.94 3.95
C GLN A 23 -4.23 -24.84 4.47
N TYR A 24 -3.80 -23.59 4.29
CA TYR A 24 -4.68 -22.46 4.54
C TYR A 24 -5.72 -22.45 3.43
N GLU A 25 -6.88 -22.99 3.73
CA GLU A 25 -8.07 -22.78 2.93
C GLU A 25 -8.50 -21.34 3.21
N VAL A 26 -8.11 -20.43 2.32
CA VAL A 26 -8.64 -19.07 2.34
C VAL A 26 -10.05 -19.21 1.81
N ASP A 27 -11.04 -19.22 2.70
CA ASP A 27 -12.42 -19.00 2.30
C ASP A 27 -12.44 -17.77 1.41
N PRO A 28 -13.05 -17.82 0.22
CA PRO A 28 -13.25 -16.63 -0.57
C PRO A 28 -14.14 -15.69 0.24
N VAL A 29 -13.49 -14.85 1.04
CA VAL A 29 -14.18 -13.71 1.64
C VAL A 29 -14.68 -12.93 0.45
N GLY A 30 -15.99 -13.02 0.22
CA GLY A 30 -16.63 -12.15 -0.73
C GLY A 30 -16.26 -10.74 -0.31
N VAL A 31 -15.32 -10.14 -1.02
CA VAL A 31 -15.00 -8.73 -0.87
C VAL A 31 -16.27 -8.05 -1.28
N GLY A 32 -17.12 -7.77 -0.29
CA GLY A 32 -18.28 -6.92 -0.50
C GLY A 32 -17.71 -5.63 -1.07
N ASN A 33 -17.97 -5.39 -2.35
CA ASN A 33 -17.60 -4.17 -3.04
C ASN A 33 -18.30 -2.99 -2.34
N GLY A 34 -17.75 -2.59 -1.21
CA GLY A 34 -18.20 -1.41 -0.47
C GLY A 34 -17.77 -0.10 -1.14
N GLY A 35 -17.10 -0.18 -2.28
CA GLY A 35 -16.80 0.92 -3.18
C GLY A 35 -17.14 0.46 -4.59
N GLY A 36 -17.86 1.27 -5.35
CA GLY A 36 -18.13 0.99 -6.76
C GLY A 36 -16.83 0.67 -7.49
N GLU A 37 -16.92 -0.24 -8.46
CA GLU A 37 -15.79 -0.60 -9.32
C GLU A 37 -15.21 0.68 -9.94
N LYS A 38 -13.96 0.99 -9.61
CA LYS A 38 -13.30 2.19 -10.13
C LYS A 38 -12.87 1.92 -11.56
N THR A 39 -13.73 2.25 -12.51
CA THR A 39 -13.51 1.98 -13.94
C THR A 39 -13.07 3.20 -14.72
N ASN A 40 -13.29 4.42 -14.19
CA ASN A 40 -12.97 5.65 -14.89
C ASN A 40 -11.56 6.13 -14.54
N GLN A 41 -10.68 6.13 -15.52
CA GLN A 41 -9.33 6.66 -15.37
C GLN A 41 -9.35 8.19 -15.31
N LYS A 42 -8.66 8.76 -14.34
CA LYS A 42 -8.46 10.20 -14.24
C LYS A 42 -7.71 10.72 -15.46
N SER A 43 -8.16 11.80 -16.06
CA SER A 43 -7.37 12.56 -17.05
C SER A 43 -6.10 13.12 -16.41
N THR A 44 -5.15 13.57 -17.22
CA THR A 44 -3.91 14.21 -16.74
C THR A 44 -4.16 15.36 -15.78
N THR A 45 -5.07 16.25 -16.14
CA THR A 45 -5.39 17.43 -15.33
C THR A 45 -6.11 17.09 -14.04
N GLU A 46 -6.99 16.09 -14.07
CA GLU A 46 -7.67 15.57 -12.88
C GLU A 46 -6.68 14.90 -11.93
N PHE A 47 -5.80 14.03 -12.45
CA PHE A 47 -4.78 13.39 -11.64
C PHE A 47 -3.91 14.42 -10.91
N ILE A 48 -3.38 15.41 -11.63
CA ILE A 48 -2.52 16.45 -11.04
C ILE A 48 -3.29 17.31 -10.03
N SER A 49 -4.52 17.70 -10.37
CA SER A 49 -5.36 18.57 -9.51
C SER A 49 -5.75 17.85 -8.22
N ILE A 50 -6.15 16.59 -8.30
CA ILE A 50 -6.54 15.78 -7.14
C ILE A 50 -5.32 15.52 -6.27
N ALA A 51 -4.19 15.11 -6.87
CA ALA A 51 -2.96 14.87 -6.12
C ALA A 51 -2.49 16.14 -5.37
N TYR A 52 -2.59 17.29 -6.00
CA TYR A 52 -2.28 18.55 -5.34
C TYR A 52 -3.26 18.84 -4.18
N SER A 53 -4.55 18.70 -4.42
CA SER A 53 -5.57 18.93 -3.39
C SER A 53 -5.42 17.98 -2.20
N ASP A 54 -5.09 16.73 -2.44
CA ASP A 54 -4.86 15.73 -1.39
C ASP A 54 -3.65 16.07 -0.51
N LEU A 55 -2.62 16.70 -1.06
CA LEU A 55 -1.42 17.03 -0.30
C LEU A 55 -1.47 18.40 0.36
N PHE A 56 -2.04 19.39 -0.32
CA PHE A 56 -2.02 20.78 0.15
C PHE A 56 -3.35 21.23 0.78
N GLY A 57 -4.43 20.46 0.63
CA GLY A 57 -5.76 20.83 1.12
C GLY A 57 -6.41 22.01 0.39
N THR A 58 -5.83 22.44 -0.74
CA THR A 58 -6.30 23.58 -1.55
C THR A 58 -6.25 23.25 -3.04
N SER A 59 -6.96 24.01 -3.85
CA SER A 59 -6.90 23.88 -5.31
C SER A 59 -5.53 24.30 -5.85
N ILE A 60 -5.06 23.57 -6.87
CA ILE A 60 -3.80 23.89 -7.55
C ILE A 60 -3.90 25.24 -8.30
N PRO A 61 -2.88 26.13 -8.21
CA PRO A 61 -2.81 27.33 -9.03
C PRO A 61 -2.77 26.99 -10.52
N GLN A 62 -3.51 27.75 -11.35
CA GLN A 62 -3.64 27.48 -12.78
C GLN A 62 -2.29 27.38 -13.51
N SER A 63 -1.34 28.27 -13.18
CA SER A 63 0.00 28.25 -13.78
C SER A 63 0.77 26.95 -13.44
N LYS A 64 0.67 26.48 -12.19
CA LYS A 64 1.31 25.23 -11.75
C LYS A 64 0.66 24.02 -12.44
N LEU A 65 -0.67 24.02 -12.57
CA LEU A 65 -1.40 22.97 -13.28
C LEU A 65 -0.95 22.86 -14.75
N VAL A 66 -0.90 24.01 -15.46
CA VAL A 66 -0.47 24.03 -16.87
C VAL A 66 0.95 23.50 -17.02
N ASN A 67 1.89 23.98 -16.19
CA ASN A 67 3.29 23.54 -16.25
C ASN A 67 3.44 22.03 -16.00
N LEU A 68 2.75 21.49 -15.00
CA LEU A 68 2.79 20.05 -14.71
C LEU A 68 2.10 19.24 -15.80
N SER A 69 1.01 19.73 -16.40
CA SER A 69 0.33 19.06 -17.51
C SER A 69 1.18 19.03 -18.78
N VAL A 70 1.91 20.09 -19.08
CA VAL A 70 2.89 20.11 -20.19
C VAL A 70 3.99 19.09 -19.93
N ALA A 71 4.57 19.08 -18.73
CA ALA A 71 5.58 18.11 -18.35
C ALA A 71 5.06 16.68 -18.47
N TYR A 72 3.86 16.40 -17.96
CA TYR A 72 3.21 15.09 -18.05
C TYR A 72 3.05 14.62 -19.50
N ASN A 73 2.50 15.47 -20.38
CA ASN A 73 2.24 15.13 -21.78
C ASN A 73 3.52 15.01 -22.65
N SER A 74 4.65 15.52 -22.14
CA SER A 74 5.94 15.45 -22.84
C SER A 74 6.68 14.14 -22.60
N PHE A 75 6.23 13.32 -21.65
CA PHE A 75 6.85 12.03 -21.34
C PHE A 75 6.07 10.89 -22.02
N GLY A 76 6.82 9.93 -22.60
CA GLY A 76 6.23 8.73 -23.19
C GLY A 76 5.82 7.67 -22.17
N ASP A 77 6.49 7.64 -21.01
CA ASP A 77 6.20 6.72 -19.91
C ASP A 77 5.37 7.45 -18.83
N LEU A 78 4.08 7.16 -18.82
CA LEU A 78 3.14 7.79 -17.90
C LEU A 78 3.42 7.44 -16.45
N LYS A 79 3.87 6.23 -16.16
CA LYS A 79 4.17 5.81 -14.79
C LYS A 79 5.34 6.60 -14.22
N VAL A 80 6.40 6.74 -14.97
CA VAL A 80 7.59 7.50 -14.56
C VAL A 80 7.26 8.96 -14.28
N ILE A 81 6.46 9.61 -15.16
CA ILE A 81 6.12 11.02 -14.95
C ILE A 81 5.18 11.22 -13.77
N GLU A 82 4.22 10.31 -13.54
CA GLU A 82 3.35 10.32 -12.37
C GLU A 82 4.14 10.21 -11.07
N GLU A 83 5.05 9.24 -10.99
CA GLU A 83 5.94 9.09 -9.84
C GLU A 83 6.80 10.35 -9.59
N ARG A 84 7.29 10.98 -10.66
CA ARG A 84 8.05 12.23 -10.58
C ARG A 84 7.20 13.38 -10.05
N ILE A 85 5.98 13.53 -10.55
CA ILE A 85 5.08 14.59 -10.10
C ILE A 85 4.73 14.37 -8.63
N ILE A 86 4.33 13.17 -8.23
CA ILE A 86 4.01 12.86 -6.82
C ILE A 86 5.23 13.08 -5.93
N SER A 87 6.40 12.61 -6.32
CA SER A 87 7.64 12.83 -5.56
C SER A 87 7.96 14.31 -5.39
N ASN A 88 7.81 15.13 -6.44
CA ASN A 88 8.04 16.57 -6.36
C ASN A 88 7.04 17.28 -5.45
N LEU A 89 5.77 16.87 -5.50
CA LEU A 89 4.73 17.42 -4.61
C LEU A 89 4.98 17.03 -3.15
N LEU A 90 5.40 15.79 -2.89
CA LEU A 90 5.71 15.30 -1.53
C LEU A 90 6.98 15.92 -0.93
N ASN A 91 7.90 16.42 -1.75
CA ASN A 91 9.09 17.13 -1.30
C ASN A 91 8.85 18.63 -1.01
N ASP A 92 7.66 19.15 -1.28
CA ASP A 92 7.31 20.52 -0.96
C ASP A 92 7.08 20.65 0.56
N THR A 93 7.76 21.60 1.20
CA THR A 93 7.71 21.80 2.65
C THR A 93 6.38 22.34 3.17
N THR A 94 5.49 22.75 2.28
CA THR A 94 4.17 23.31 2.63
C THR A 94 3.06 22.27 2.63
N ILE A 95 3.36 21.00 2.37
CA ILE A 95 2.37 19.93 2.44
C ILE A 95 1.92 19.65 3.88
N HIS A 96 0.68 19.26 4.03
CA HIS A 96 0.09 18.90 5.32
C HIS A 96 -0.12 17.39 5.42
N LEU A 97 0.96 16.64 5.67
CA LEU A 97 0.84 15.23 5.99
C LEU A 97 0.56 15.05 7.50
N PRO A 98 -0.22 14.04 7.88
CA PRO A 98 -0.38 13.69 9.28
C PRO A 98 0.97 13.38 9.91
N ILE A 99 1.24 13.91 11.10
CA ILE A 99 2.44 13.60 11.86
C ILE A 99 2.40 12.09 12.16
N ALA A 100 3.53 11.42 11.94
CA ALA A 100 3.62 9.98 12.03
C ALA A 100 3.05 9.41 13.35
N PRO A 101 2.08 8.52 13.30
CA PRO A 101 1.58 7.81 14.47
C PRO A 101 2.56 6.74 14.99
N VAL A 102 3.80 6.74 14.48
CA VAL A 102 4.74 5.62 14.57
C VAL A 102 5.24 5.36 16.00
N VAL A 103 5.15 6.30 16.91
CA VAL A 103 5.72 6.11 18.27
C VAL A 103 4.66 5.95 19.36
N ASN A 104 3.48 6.59 19.24
CA ASN A 104 2.42 6.53 20.27
C ASN A 104 1.00 6.67 19.69
N GLY A 105 0.80 6.56 18.39
CA GLY A 105 -0.48 6.77 17.74
C GLY A 105 -1.15 5.50 17.27
N ASP A 106 -2.42 5.61 16.92
CA ASP A 106 -3.20 4.54 16.30
C ASP A 106 -2.84 4.40 14.81
N THR A 107 -1.84 3.55 14.53
CA THR A 107 -1.40 3.23 13.15
C THR A 107 -2.57 2.73 12.29
N ALA A 108 -3.49 1.98 12.88
CA ALA A 108 -4.66 1.46 12.17
C ALA A 108 -5.61 2.59 11.76
N LEU A 109 -5.82 3.58 12.62
CA LEU A 109 -6.61 4.77 12.32
C LEU A 109 -5.93 5.64 11.25
N PHE A 110 -4.60 5.82 11.34
CA PHE A 110 -3.85 6.55 10.32
C PHE A 110 -4.02 5.92 8.92
N ILE A 111 -3.87 4.60 8.81
CA ILE A 111 -4.05 3.89 7.54
C ILE A 111 -5.49 4.02 7.05
N SER A 112 -6.50 3.84 7.91
CA SER A 112 -7.91 4.03 7.55
C SER A 112 -8.19 5.42 7.01
N ASN A 113 -7.70 6.46 7.69
CA ASN A 113 -7.89 7.85 7.27
C ASN A 113 -7.16 8.16 5.94
N THR A 114 -5.98 7.59 5.74
CA THR A 114 -5.23 7.75 4.49
C THR A 114 -5.95 7.09 3.31
N TYR A 115 -6.47 5.88 3.48
CA TYR A 115 -7.28 5.22 2.45
C TYR A 115 -8.57 5.96 2.13
N LYS A 116 -9.29 6.45 3.17
CA LYS A 116 -10.46 7.31 2.96
C LYS A 116 -10.13 8.55 2.15
N LYS A 117 -9.02 9.20 2.48
CA LYS A 117 -8.60 10.44 1.82
C LYS A 117 -8.20 10.20 0.36
N LEU A 118 -7.37 9.18 0.10
CA LEU A 118 -6.78 8.95 -1.22
C LEU A 118 -7.67 8.09 -2.13
N TYR A 119 -8.39 7.14 -1.56
CA TYR A 119 -9.15 6.14 -2.32
C TYR A 119 -10.66 6.23 -2.12
N ASN A 120 -11.11 7.10 -1.20
CA ASN A 120 -12.53 7.23 -0.84
C ASN A 120 -13.16 5.91 -0.37
N ARG A 121 -12.37 5.03 0.26
CA ARG A 121 -12.82 3.77 0.86
C ARG A 121 -12.02 3.42 2.11
N GLU A 122 -12.54 2.48 2.88
CA GLU A 122 -11.74 1.83 3.94
C GLU A 122 -10.74 0.83 3.34
N PRO A 123 -9.57 0.64 3.98
CA PRO A 123 -8.71 -0.49 3.66
C PRO A 123 -9.40 -1.78 4.09
N ASN A 124 -9.24 -2.84 3.30
CA ASN A 124 -9.68 -4.16 3.75
C ASN A 124 -8.76 -4.70 4.87
N ALA A 125 -9.17 -5.82 5.50
CA ALA A 125 -8.43 -6.38 6.63
C ALA A 125 -6.98 -6.75 6.29
N TYR A 126 -6.73 -7.26 5.07
CA TYR A 126 -5.41 -7.62 4.60
C TYR A 126 -4.52 -6.39 4.34
N GLU A 127 -5.05 -5.37 3.67
CA GLU A 127 -4.34 -4.11 3.42
C GLU A 127 -3.95 -3.43 4.74
N LYS A 128 -4.91 -3.34 5.67
CA LYS A 128 -4.66 -2.77 7.00
C LYS A 128 -3.57 -3.53 7.75
N PHE A 129 -3.65 -4.87 7.77
CA PHE A 129 -2.66 -5.73 8.41
C PHE A 129 -1.27 -5.53 7.79
N LYS A 130 -1.17 -5.54 6.46
CA LYS A 130 0.10 -5.39 5.74
C LYS A 130 0.76 -4.04 5.99
N TRP A 131 0.00 -2.95 5.97
CA TRP A 131 0.55 -1.64 6.27
C TRP A 131 1.04 -1.52 7.71
N ILE A 132 0.29 -2.06 8.68
CA ILE A 132 0.72 -2.08 10.09
C ILE A 132 2.01 -2.89 10.24
N ASP A 133 2.12 -4.03 9.58
CA ASP A 133 3.31 -4.88 9.60
C ASP A 133 4.53 -4.15 9.01
N ILE A 134 4.39 -3.52 7.84
CA ILE A 134 5.44 -2.73 7.20
C ILE A 134 5.91 -1.58 8.11
N ILE A 135 4.98 -0.80 8.65
CA ILE A 135 5.29 0.35 9.53
C ILE A 135 6.03 -0.09 10.80
N ARG A 136 5.71 -1.28 11.33
CA ARG A 136 6.35 -1.80 12.55
C ARG A 136 7.71 -2.44 12.27
N SER A 137 7.89 -3.00 11.10
CA SER A 137 9.11 -3.74 10.73
C SER A 137 10.23 -2.83 10.20
N ASP A 138 9.90 -1.65 9.64
CA ASP A 138 10.89 -0.74 9.06
C ASP A 138 10.72 0.69 9.61
N VAL A 139 11.70 1.11 10.39
CA VAL A 139 11.75 2.45 11.01
C VAL A 139 11.89 3.60 9.99
N ASN A 140 12.28 3.30 8.76
CA ASN A 140 12.41 4.30 7.70
C ASN A 140 11.07 4.60 7.01
N VAL A 141 10.06 3.76 7.22
CA VAL A 141 8.73 4.00 6.70
C VAL A 141 8.05 5.13 7.46
N ASN A 142 7.80 6.20 6.75
CA ASN A 142 7.20 7.42 7.27
C ASN A 142 5.95 7.80 6.46
N PRO A 143 5.16 8.80 6.87
CA PRO A 143 3.96 9.20 6.14
C PRO A 143 4.22 9.55 4.67
N THR A 144 5.34 10.19 4.35
CA THR A 144 5.71 10.52 2.96
C THR A 144 5.87 9.26 2.10
N THR A 145 6.55 8.23 2.64
CA THR A 145 6.73 6.94 1.95
C THR A 145 5.39 6.25 1.69
N ILE A 146 4.48 6.28 2.68
CA ILE A 146 3.16 5.67 2.56
C ILE A 146 2.31 6.42 1.54
N TYR A 147 2.28 7.75 1.61
CA TYR A 147 1.57 8.57 0.62
C TYR A 147 2.12 8.36 -0.78
N PHE A 148 3.46 8.33 -0.94
CA PHE A 148 4.07 8.04 -2.23
C PHE A 148 3.60 6.69 -2.78
N ALA A 149 3.69 5.62 -2.00
CA ALA A 149 3.27 4.29 -2.44
C ALA A 149 1.79 4.20 -2.82
N LEU A 150 0.91 4.85 -2.05
CA LEU A 150 -0.53 4.86 -2.34
C LEU A 150 -0.87 5.75 -3.54
N MET A 151 -0.30 6.95 -3.64
CA MET A 151 -0.59 7.89 -4.73
C MET A 151 0.02 7.51 -6.08
N THR A 152 1.00 6.59 -6.09
CA THR A 152 1.59 6.02 -7.31
C THR A 152 1.02 4.65 -7.67
N SER A 153 0.04 4.15 -6.91
CA SER A 153 -0.64 2.89 -7.21
C SER A 153 -1.64 3.04 -8.37
N ASP A 154 -1.95 1.93 -9.00
CA ASP A 154 -2.95 1.90 -10.06
C ASP A 154 -4.34 2.30 -9.53
N GLU A 155 -4.69 1.93 -8.30
CA GLU A 155 -5.97 2.32 -7.71
C GLU A 155 -6.14 3.84 -7.60
N TYR A 156 -5.08 4.58 -7.28
CA TYR A 156 -5.14 6.03 -7.21
C TYR A 156 -5.42 6.68 -8.57
N ARG A 157 -5.11 5.98 -9.64
CA ARG A 157 -5.31 6.43 -11.02
C ARG A 157 -6.76 6.42 -11.47
N PHE A 158 -7.63 5.70 -10.76
CA PHE A 158 -9.03 5.53 -11.12
C PHE A 158 -9.96 6.17 -10.08
N TYR A 159 -11.20 6.47 -10.53
CA TYR A 159 -12.33 6.91 -9.67
C TYR A 159 -13.10 5.72 -9.14
#